data_2afcf24cefa1ca40ff5049349e230a7c
#
_entry.id   2afcf24cefa1ca40ff5049349e230a7c
#
_cell.length_a   1.000
_cell.length_b   1.000
_cell.length_c   1.000
_cell.angle_alpha   90.00
_cell.angle_beta   90.00
_cell.angle_gamma   90.00
#
_symmetry.space_group_name_H-M   'P 1'
#
loop_
_entity.id
_entity.type
_entity.pdbx_description
1 polymer ?
#
loop_
_entity_poly.entity_id
_entity_poly.type
_entity_poly.pdbx_seq_one_letter_code
_entity_poly.pdbx_strand_id
1 'polypeptide(L)'
;MHKAEQTINEKPYSFMNSSNLLSGYDIKKLTIGALGGHSALDVCHGAKKLGFNTVVVAQEGREKTYDNYFKTRARSRSQIGCVDSVIKVPKFNNVLDEAVQKQLRGLNTIFIHNRYFWTYVDNFAAVENDFHVPIFGSRSLLKLEERDGSARLTTGQPYNQYHLLADAGIRTPKIFKNAAEIDRLCIVKASEAKRGYERAFFLASSKQGWETEGSHLEKEGAVNADWRSATIEEFIVGAPVNFNFFYSPLTGELELLGTDTRRQTNLDGFLRMTADQQHVAAKHVPLKMIETGHIACTIKESLVEKAFAMGEQFVKATQRSKCDPTGRGIIGPFALQGAVTAEEGREDIVIFDVSLRIPGSPGTRSTPYSGYLYGEPLSVGERVAMEIRQAVAEKALEKIIT
;
A
#
# COMPACT_ATOMS: atom_id res chain seq x y z
N MET A 1 -5.95 20.99 -34.18
CA MET A 1 -4.58 20.48 -34.19
C MET A 1 -4.60 19.09 -33.60
N HIS A 2 -4.35 18.08 -34.43
CA HIS A 2 -4.42 16.67 -34.06
C HIS A 2 -3.36 16.33 -32.99
N LYS A 3 -3.80 15.79 -31.84
CA LYS A 3 -2.92 15.03 -30.96
C LYS A 3 -2.66 13.68 -31.63
N ALA A 4 -1.41 13.41 -31.91
CA ALA A 4 -0.97 12.13 -32.42
C ALA A 4 -1.28 11.04 -31.40
N GLU A 5 -2.03 10.03 -31.81
CA GLU A 5 -2.14 8.75 -31.13
C GLU A 5 -0.73 8.11 -31.14
N GLN A 6 -0.08 8.13 -29.98
CA GLN A 6 1.10 7.27 -29.79
C GLN A 6 0.58 5.83 -29.66
N THR A 7 0.68 5.10 -30.73
CA THR A 7 0.62 3.62 -30.72
C THR A 7 1.74 3.11 -29.84
N ILE A 8 1.42 2.75 -28.61
CA ILE A 8 2.33 2.04 -27.72
C ILE A 8 2.50 0.63 -28.30
N ASN A 9 3.63 0.40 -28.97
CA ASN A 9 4.07 -0.94 -29.34
C ASN A 9 4.46 -1.67 -28.04
N GLU A 10 3.48 -2.30 -27.38
CA GLU A 10 3.72 -3.16 -26.24
C GLU A 10 4.49 -4.40 -26.71
N LYS A 11 5.79 -4.46 -26.35
CA LYS A 11 6.53 -5.72 -26.44
C LYS A 11 5.78 -6.77 -25.62
N PRO A 12 5.62 -8.01 -26.10
CA PRO A 12 4.99 -9.07 -25.32
C PRO A 12 5.74 -9.23 -23.99
N TYR A 13 5.01 -9.29 -22.90
CA TYR A 13 5.54 -9.44 -21.55
C TYR A 13 6.55 -10.58 -21.48
N SER A 14 7.83 -10.25 -21.42
CA SER A 14 8.85 -11.23 -21.09
C SER A 14 9.04 -11.19 -19.57
N PHE A 15 8.35 -12.12 -18.88
CA PHE A 15 8.55 -12.27 -17.44
C PHE A 15 10.02 -12.50 -17.13
N MET A 16 10.57 -11.63 -16.27
CA MET A 16 11.86 -11.92 -15.67
C MET A 16 11.73 -13.18 -14.82
N ASN A 17 12.44 -14.24 -15.24
CA ASN A 17 12.49 -15.47 -14.47
C ASN A 17 13.18 -15.15 -13.13
N SER A 18 12.52 -15.40 -12.01
CA SER A 18 13.03 -15.12 -10.66
C SER A 18 14.39 -15.76 -10.39
N SER A 19 14.71 -16.90 -11.02
CA SER A 19 16.05 -17.50 -10.95
C SER A 19 17.14 -16.64 -11.60
N ASN A 20 16.83 -15.88 -12.62
CA ASN A 20 17.77 -14.96 -13.26
C ASN A 20 18.03 -13.71 -12.41
N LEU A 21 17.04 -13.27 -11.62
CA LEU A 21 17.17 -12.11 -10.74
C LEU A 21 18.19 -12.34 -9.61
N LEU A 22 18.36 -13.58 -9.17
CA LEU A 22 19.34 -13.95 -8.12
C LEU A 22 20.72 -14.33 -8.69
N SER A 23 20.91 -14.23 -10.00
CA SER A 23 22.21 -14.53 -10.61
C SER A 23 23.29 -13.59 -10.07
N GLY A 24 24.37 -14.16 -9.55
CA GLY A 24 25.47 -13.42 -8.94
C GLY A 24 25.26 -12.96 -7.48
N TYR A 25 24.11 -13.30 -6.87
CA TYR A 25 23.85 -12.98 -5.46
C TYR A 25 24.56 -13.96 -4.51
N ASP A 26 25.21 -13.41 -3.48
CA ASP A 26 25.64 -14.18 -2.30
C ASP A 26 24.46 -14.28 -1.32
N ILE A 27 23.74 -15.40 -1.38
CA ILE A 27 22.55 -15.65 -0.56
C ILE A 27 22.85 -15.63 0.95
N LYS A 28 24.09 -15.81 1.34
CA LYS A 28 24.50 -15.73 2.76
C LYS A 28 24.66 -14.29 3.26
N LYS A 29 24.71 -13.32 2.35
CA LYS A 29 24.94 -11.90 2.65
C LYS A 29 23.84 -11.02 2.09
N LEU A 30 22.59 -11.47 2.18
CA LEU A 30 21.46 -10.69 1.69
C LEU A 30 21.32 -9.37 2.44
N THR A 31 20.93 -8.37 1.70
CA THR A 31 20.56 -7.04 2.17
C THR A 31 19.07 -6.83 1.90
N ILE A 32 18.35 -6.30 2.86
CA ILE A 32 16.95 -5.92 2.69
C ILE A 32 16.88 -4.43 2.42
N GLY A 33 16.25 -4.05 1.31
CA GLY A 33 16.18 -2.68 0.84
C GLY A 33 14.76 -2.15 0.72
N ALA A 34 14.59 -0.82 0.89
CA ALA A 34 13.33 -0.13 0.62
C ALA A 34 13.55 1.33 0.22
N LEU A 35 12.53 1.98 -0.39
CA LEU A 35 12.53 3.44 -0.53
C LEU A 35 12.35 4.11 0.84
N GLY A 36 13.08 5.19 1.05
CA GLY A 36 13.10 5.97 2.29
C GLY A 36 11.78 6.71 2.55
N GLY A 37 10.87 6.06 3.20
CA GLY A 37 9.55 6.56 3.59
C GLY A 37 8.72 5.41 4.11
N HIS A 38 7.49 5.69 4.44
CA HIS A 38 6.39 4.77 4.74
C HIS A 38 6.81 3.29 4.99
N SER A 39 7.04 2.87 6.21
CA SER A 39 7.49 1.53 6.64
C SER A 39 8.98 1.19 6.42
N ALA A 40 9.79 2.06 5.82
CA ALA A 40 11.20 1.73 5.58
C ALA A 40 11.98 1.42 6.88
N LEU A 41 11.71 2.16 7.97
CA LEU A 41 12.34 1.88 9.28
C LEU A 41 11.88 0.55 9.87
N ASP A 42 10.60 0.21 9.71
CA ASP A 42 10.06 -1.08 10.16
C ASP A 42 10.70 -2.25 9.40
N VAL A 43 10.83 -2.12 8.08
CA VAL A 43 11.53 -3.10 7.23
C VAL A 43 12.99 -3.26 7.69
N CYS A 44 13.72 -2.16 7.87
CA CYS A 44 15.11 -2.21 8.31
C CYS A 44 15.26 -2.80 9.72
N HIS A 45 14.35 -2.43 10.63
CA HIS A 45 14.35 -2.97 11.99
C HIS A 45 14.16 -4.49 12.01
N GLY A 46 13.11 -4.97 11.30
CA GLY A 46 12.84 -6.40 11.19
C GLY A 46 14.01 -7.18 10.56
N ALA A 47 14.58 -6.62 9.48
CA ALA A 47 15.76 -7.20 8.84
C ALA A 47 16.96 -7.30 9.76
N LYS A 48 17.28 -6.24 10.51
CA LYS A 48 18.40 -6.24 11.48
C LYS A 48 18.18 -7.23 12.61
N LYS A 49 16.98 -7.33 13.15
CA LYS A 49 16.63 -8.29 14.21
C LYS A 49 16.92 -9.73 13.77
N LEU A 50 16.79 -10.01 12.47
CA LEU A 50 17.03 -11.34 11.90
C LEU A 50 18.41 -11.50 11.22
N GLY A 51 19.32 -10.56 11.42
CA GLY A 51 20.74 -10.67 11.00
C GLY A 51 20.99 -10.27 9.55
N PHE A 52 20.03 -9.67 8.83
CA PHE A 52 20.27 -9.15 7.50
C PHE A 52 20.97 -7.78 7.53
N ASN A 53 21.67 -7.46 6.45
CA ASN A 53 22.07 -6.10 6.16
C ASN A 53 20.88 -5.28 5.66
N THR A 54 20.99 -3.95 5.72
CA THR A 54 19.89 -3.07 5.31
C THR A 54 20.37 -1.91 4.44
N VAL A 55 19.56 -1.54 3.46
CA VAL A 55 19.81 -0.37 2.60
C VAL A 55 18.51 0.42 2.38
N VAL A 56 18.63 1.74 2.47
CA VAL A 56 17.51 2.64 2.16
C VAL A 56 17.90 3.50 0.96
N VAL A 57 17.04 3.51 -0.07
CA VAL A 57 17.17 4.50 -1.16
C VAL A 57 16.39 5.74 -0.75
N ALA A 58 17.08 6.82 -0.44
CA ALA A 58 16.50 8.04 0.10
C ALA A 58 16.60 9.20 -0.91
N GLN A 59 15.52 9.96 -1.04
CA GLN A 59 15.55 11.19 -1.81
C GLN A 59 16.39 12.25 -1.10
N GLU A 60 17.21 12.99 -1.84
CA GLU A 60 18.01 14.10 -1.34
C GLU A 60 17.14 15.10 -0.56
N GLY A 61 17.66 15.53 0.59
CA GLY A 61 16.94 16.37 1.55
C GLY A 61 16.01 15.60 2.52
N ARG A 62 15.77 14.30 2.31
CA ARG A 62 14.97 13.42 3.20
C ARG A 62 15.77 12.28 3.81
N GLU A 63 17.08 12.25 3.60
CA GLU A 63 17.96 11.16 4.03
C GLU A 63 18.30 11.17 5.52
N LYS A 64 18.18 12.30 6.23
CA LYS A 64 18.63 12.44 7.63
C LYS A 64 18.03 11.40 8.57
N THR A 65 16.79 11.02 8.35
CA THR A 65 16.14 9.96 9.15
C THR A 65 16.95 8.66 9.10
N TYR A 66 17.44 8.29 7.94
CA TYR A 66 18.12 7.01 7.68
C TYR A 66 19.63 7.09 7.88
N ASP A 67 20.26 8.15 7.36
CA ASP A 67 21.72 8.31 7.31
C ASP A 67 22.29 8.91 8.60
N ASN A 68 21.45 9.47 9.47
CA ASN A 68 21.86 10.05 10.74
C ASN A 68 21.14 9.41 11.92
N TYR A 69 19.83 9.60 12.05
CA TYR A 69 19.14 9.24 13.30
C TYR A 69 19.05 7.74 13.52
N PHE A 70 18.74 6.95 12.51
CA PHE A 70 18.60 5.49 12.58
C PHE A 70 19.73 4.72 11.90
N LYS A 71 20.83 5.41 11.56
CA LYS A 71 22.06 4.79 11.05
C LYS A 71 22.62 3.81 12.06
N THR A 72 23.01 2.63 11.60
CA THR A 72 23.71 1.64 12.40
C THR A 72 25.07 2.18 12.85
N ARG A 73 25.34 2.13 14.15
CA ARG A 73 26.59 2.59 14.76
C ARG A 73 26.88 1.89 16.06
N ALA A 74 28.14 1.79 16.41
CA ALA A 74 28.57 1.29 17.73
C ALA A 74 28.24 2.32 18.81
N ARG A 75 27.71 1.86 19.95
CA ARG A 75 27.48 2.65 21.15
C ARG A 75 27.83 1.80 22.37
N SER A 76 28.95 2.12 23.02
CA SER A 76 29.50 1.31 24.13
C SER A 76 29.70 -0.15 23.71
N ARG A 77 28.97 -1.08 24.31
CA ARG A 77 29.06 -2.52 24.05
C ARG A 77 27.95 -3.05 23.12
N SER A 78 27.14 -2.17 22.58
CA SER A 78 26.00 -2.53 21.72
C SER A 78 26.03 -1.81 20.37
N GLN A 79 25.41 -2.42 19.39
CA GLN A 79 25.09 -1.78 18.13
C GLN A 79 23.70 -1.16 18.24
N ILE A 80 23.53 0.08 17.79
CA ILE A 80 22.23 0.78 17.71
C ILE A 80 21.95 1.22 16.29
N GLY A 81 20.68 1.51 15.99
CA GLY A 81 20.21 1.82 14.65
C GLY A 81 19.86 0.57 13.85
N CYS A 82 19.21 0.78 12.72
CA CYS A 82 18.76 -0.32 11.87
C CYS A 82 19.05 -0.11 10.37
N VAL A 83 19.70 0.99 9.98
CA VAL A 83 20.03 1.29 8.59
C VAL A 83 21.55 1.22 8.40
N ASP A 84 22.02 0.23 7.62
CA ASP A 84 23.48 0.06 7.40
C ASP A 84 23.99 0.92 6.26
N SER A 85 23.19 1.10 5.20
CA SER A 85 23.57 1.86 4.01
C SER A 85 22.45 2.75 3.52
N VAL A 86 22.81 3.89 2.93
CA VAL A 86 21.86 4.80 2.29
C VAL A 86 22.38 5.13 0.90
N ILE A 87 21.53 4.92 -0.11
CA ILE A 87 21.77 5.36 -1.48
C ILE A 87 20.94 6.62 -1.68
N LYS A 88 21.61 7.75 -1.97
CA LYS A 88 20.93 9.03 -2.18
C LYS A 88 20.59 9.20 -3.65
N VAL A 89 19.36 9.61 -3.92
CA VAL A 89 18.85 9.86 -5.28
C VAL A 89 18.17 11.23 -5.34
N PRO A 90 18.23 11.94 -6.47
CA PRO A 90 17.56 13.23 -6.62
C PRO A 90 16.03 13.13 -6.42
N LYS A 91 15.42 12.08 -6.96
CA LYS A 91 14.00 11.76 -6.84
C LYS A 91 13.82 10.25 -6.65
N PHE A 92 12.72 9.83 -6.04
CA PHE A 92 12.47 8.39 -5.79
C PHE A 92 12.37 7.55 -7.08
N ASN A 93 11.90 8.11 -8.20
CA ASN A 93 11.87 7.40 -9.48
C ASN A 93 13.27 7.06 -10.03
N ASN A 94 14.33 7.74 -9.58
CA ASN A 94 15.70 7.38 -9.94
C ASN A 94 16.14 6.02 -9.37
N VAL A 95 15.31 5.35 -8.56
CA VAL A 95 15.56 3.95 -8.18
C VAL A 95 15.57 3.02 -9.40
N LEU A 96 14.94 3.43 -10.50
CA LEU A 96 14.96 2.72 -11.79
C LEU A 96 16.26 2.91 -12.57
N ASP A 97 17.10 3.90 -12.21
CA ASP A 97 18.35 4.16 -12.92
C ASP A 97 19.31 2.96 -12.76
N GLU A 98 19.90 2.52 -13.85
CA GLU A 98 20.81 1.36 -13.86
C GLU A 98 21.96 1.49 -12.86
N ALA A 99 22.48 2.72 -12.65
CA ALA A 99 23.52 2.96 -11.66
C ALA A 99 23.07 2.66 -10.22
N VAL A 100 21.80 2.96 -9.88
CA VAL A 100 21.21 2.67 -8.58
C VAL A 100 20.93 1.18 -8.45
N GLN A 101 20.35 0.58 -9.47
CA GLN A 101 20.08 -0.86 -9.50
C GLN A 101 21.37 -1.68 -9.37
N LYS A 102 22.46 -1.26 -10.06
CA LYS A 102 23.78 -1.91 -9.93
C LYS A 102 24.31 -1.86 -8.50
N GLN A 103 24.14 -0.72 -7.80
CA GLN A 103 24.52 -0.62 -6.38
C GLN A 103 23.68 -1.58 -5.52
N LEU A 104 22.36 -1.63 -5.73
CA LEU A 104 21.47 -2.52 -5.01
C LEU A 104 21.83 -3.99 -5.24
N ARG A 105 22.06 -4.40 -6.49
CA ARG A 105 22.51 -5.76 -6.84
C ARG A 105 23.87 -6.08 -6.21
N GLY A 106 24.81 -5.13 -6.24
CA GLY A 106 26.13 -5.29 -5.63
C GLY A 106 26.07 -5.49 -4.10
N LEU A 107 25.00 -5.05 -3.46
CA LEU A 107 24.72 -5.30 -2.04
C LEU A 107 23.90 -6.60 -1.81
N ASN A 108 23.61 -7.40 -2.83
CA ASN A 108 22.71 -8.56 -2.77
C ASN A 108 21.32 -8.21 -2.24
N THR A 109 20.73 -7.14 -2.75
CA THR A 109 19.49 -6.57 -2.19
C THR A 109 18.24 -7.32 -2.67
N ILE A 110 17.40 -7.75 -1.73
CA ILE A 110 15.98 -8.02 -1.94
C ILE A 110 15.22 -6.76 -1.56
N PHE A 111 14.46 -6.20 -2.50
CA PHE A 111 13.78 -4.92 -2.33
C PHE A 111 12.35 -5.10 -1.86
N ILE A 112 11.98 -4.36 -0.80
CA ILE A 112 10.62 -4.37 -0.27
C ILE A 112 9.88 -3.15 -0.81
N HIS A 113 8.86 -3.37 -1.64
CA HIS A 113 8.08 -2.26 -2.18
C HIS A 113 7.12 -1.71 -1.12
N ASN A 114 7.17 -0.41 -0.91
CA ASN A 114 6.29 0.34 -0.04
C ASN A 114 5.45 1.35 -0.84
N ARG A 115 4.61 2.15 -0.16
CA ARG A 115 3.76 3.14 -0.82
C ARG A 115 4.54 4.15 -1.68
N TYR A 116 5.76 4.50 -1.31
CA TYR A 116 6.57 5.44 -2.08
C TYR A 116 6.95 4.88 -3.44
N PHE A 117 7.19 3.59 -3.53
CA PHE A 117 7.42 2.90 -4.79
C PHE A 117 6.25 3.10 -5.75
N TRP A 118 5.02 2.94 -5.23
CA TRP A 118 3.81 3.15 -6.00
C TRP A 118 3.52 4.64 -6.29
N THR A 119 3.73 5.54 -5.31
CA THR A 119 3.34 6.96 -5.43
C THR A 119 4.31 7.77 -6.31
N TYR A 120 5.60 7.47 -6.26
CA TYR A 120 6.64 8.29 -6.89
C TYR A 120 7.33 7.63 -8.08
N VAL A 121 7.16 6.32 -8.27
CA VAL A 121 7.60 5.61 -9.47
C VAL A 121 6.37 5.44 -10.36
N ASP A 122 6.16 6.38 -11.26
CA ASP A 122 4.95 6.51 -12.08
C ASP A 122 4.98 5.68 -13.37
N ASN A 123 5.92 4.75 -13.46
CA ASN A 123 6.10 3.87 -14.62
C ASN A 123 6.08 2.39 -14.20
N PHE A 124 4.87 1.82 -14.09
CA PHE A 124 4.71 0.40 -13.73
C PHE A 124 5.31 -0.55 -14.76
N ALA A 125 5.29 -0.20 -16.03
CA ALA A 125 5.90 -1.03 -17.06
C ALA A 125 7.42 -1.15 -16.86
N ALA A 126 8.09 -0.06 -16.48
CA ALA A 126 9.52 -0.10 -16.14
C ALA A 126 9.78 -0.91 -14.84
N VAL A 127 8.88 -0.82 -13.85
CA VAL A 127 8.98 -1.67 -12.65
C VAL A 127 8.85 -3.15 -13.00
N GLU A 128 7.92 -3.49 -13.89
CA GLU A 128 7.68 -4.87 -14.31
C GLU A 128 8.81 -5.43 -15.20
N ASN A 129 9.37 -4.61 -16.11
CA ASN A 129 10.25 -5.10 -17.15
C ASN A 129 11.73 -4.70 -16.98
N ASP A 130 12.01 -3.55 -16.37
CA ASP A 130 13.36 -2.95 -16.37
C ASP A 130 13.97 -2.84 -14.97
N PHE A 131 13.23 -3.13 -13.92
CA PHE A 131 13.76 -3.14 -12.55
C PHE A 131 14.33 -4.52 -12.21
N HIS A 132 15.63 -4.69 -12.44
CA HIS A 132 16.36 -5.96 -12.32
C HIS A 132 16.83 -6.29 -10.89
N VAL A 133 16.27 -5.62 -9.88
CA VAL A 133 16.49 -5.97 -8.47
C VAL A 133 15.34 -6.86 -8.01
N PRO A 134 15.60 -8.00 -7.34
CA PRO A 134 14.54 -8.86 -6.82
C PRO A 134 13.61 -8.08 -5.88
N ILE A 135 12.31 -8.13 -6.13
CA ILE A 135 11.28 -7.55 -5.26
C ILE A 135 10.66 -8.69 -4.45
N PHE A 136 10.66 -8.57 -3.12
CA PHE A 136 9.81 -9.41 -2.27
C PHE A 136 8.35 -9.02 -2.48
N GLY A 137 7.53 -9.95 -2.93
CA GLY A 137 6.14 -9.68 -3.26
C GLY A 137 5.84 -9.81 -4.75
N SER A 138 4.61 -9.49 -5.16
CA SER A 138 4.14 -9.54 -6.55
C SER A 138 4.22 -8.17 -7.20
N ARG A 139 5.23 -7.91 -8.04
CA ARG A 139 5.37 -6.63 -8.75
C ARG A 139 4.24 -6.36 -9.74
N SER A 140 3.68 -7.40 -10.35
CA SER A 140 2.58 -7.29 -11.33
C SER A 140 1.27 -6.82 -10.72
N LEU A 141 1.07 -7.03 -9.41
CA LEU A 141 -0.15 -6.62 -8.72
C LEU A 141 -0.14 -5.15 -8.29
N LEU A 142 1.02 -4.48 -8.24
CA LEU A 142 1.13 -3.10 -7.75
C LEU A 142 0.22 -2.12 -8.49
N LYS A 143 0.12 -2.27 -9.80
CA LYS A 143 -0.73 -1.41 -10.65
C LYS A 143 -2.22 -1.52 -10.34
N LEU A 144 -2.67 -2.61 -9.70
CA LEU A 144 -4.08 -2.82 -9.38
C LEU A 144 -4.59 -1.90 -8.25
N GLU A 145 -3.70 -1.24 -7.51
CA GLU A 145 -4.10 -0.20 -6.56
C GLU A 145 -4.64 1.06 -7.26
N GLU A 146 -4.39 1.24 -8.57
CA GLU A 146 -4.95 2.37 -9.34
C GLU A 146 -6.47 2.27 -9.44
N ARG A 147 -7.12 3.45 -9.43
CA ARG A 147 -8.58 3.58 -9.47
C ARG A 147 -9.09 4.16 -10.78
N ASP A 148 -8.21 4.78 -11.56
CA ASP A 148 -8.51 5.53 -12.77
C ASP A 148 -8.74 4.66 -14.01
N GLY A 149 -8.70 3.33 -13.87
CA GLY A 149 -8.83 2.39 -14.97
C GLY A 149 -7.62 2.31 -15.90
N SER A 150 -6.46 2.87 -15.48
CA SER A 150 -5.20 2.74 -16.23
C SER A 150 -4.64 1.32 -16.19
N ALA A 151 -4.87 0.59 -15.09
CA ALA A 151 -4.47 -0.80 -14.98
C ALA A 151 -5.35 -1.69 -15.87
N ARG A 152 -4.70 -2.60 -16.60
CA ARG A 152 -5.38 -3.49 -17.56
C ARG A 152 -4.93 -4.92 -17.40
N LEU A 153 -5.85 -5.83 -17.70
CA LEU A 153 -5.53 -7.24 -17.92
C LEU A 153 -4.61 -7.39 -19.15
N THR A 154 -3.94 -8.52 -19.25
CA THR A 154 -3.22 -8.93 -20.48
C THR A 154 -4.12 -8.94 -21.72
N THR A 155 -5.44 -9.04 -21.53
CA THR A 155 -6.47 -8.94 -22.60
C THR A 155 -6.78 -7.51 -23.01
N GLY A 156 -6.17 -6.48 -22.38
CA GLY A 156 -6.45 -5.07 -22.63
C GLY A 156 -7.68 -4.52 -21.88
N GLN A 157 -8.46 -5.35 -21.19
CA GLN A 157 -9.61 -4.88 -20.41
C GLN A 157 -9.17 -4.15 -19.13
N PRO A 158 -9.83 -3.03 -18.75
CA PRO A 158 -9.57 -2.36 -17.47
C PRO A 158 -9.78 -3.33 -16.30
N TYR A 159 -8.82 -3.33 -15.37
CA TYR A 159 -8.90 -4.15 -14.17
C TYR A 159 -8.12 -3.48 -13.05
N ASN A 160 -8.75 -3.29 -11.90
CA ASN A 160 -8.18 -2.61 -10.74
C ASN A 160 -8.70 -3.23 -9.45
N GLN A 161 -8.42 -2.58 -8.31
CA GLN A 161 -8.83 -3.05 -7.00
C GLN A 161 -10.35 -3.31 -6.86
N TYR A 162 -11.21 -2.55 -7.53
CA TYR A 162 -12.67 -2.76 -7.46
C TYR A 162 -13.08 -4.08 -8.14
N HIS A 163 -12.48 -4.38 -9.27
CA HIS A 163 -12.70 -5.66 -9.96
C HIS A 163 -12.15 -6.82 -9.12
N LEU A 164 -10.98 -6.65 -8.50
CA LEU A 164 -10.37 -7.67 -7.66
C LEU A 164 -11.22 -7.97 -6.41
N LEU A 165 -11.76 -6.93 -5.77
CA LEU A 165 -12.68 -7.09 -4.63
C LEU A 165 -14.00 -7.77 -5.05
N ALA A 166 -14.53 -7.42 -6.23
CA ALA A 166 -15.72 -8.06 -6.77
C ALA A 166 -15.47 -9.55 -7.10
N ASP A 167 -14.34 -9.88 -7.73
CA ASP A 167 -13.93 -11.27 -8.02
C ASP A 167 -13.70 -12.08 -6.73
N ALA A 168 -13.31 -11.42 -5.66
CA ALA A 168 -13.19 -12.01 -4.32
C ALA A 168 -14.55 -12.18 -3.61
N GLY A 169 -15.63 -11.58 -4.12
CA GLY A 169 -16.95 -11.60 -3.46
C GLY A 169 -16.98 -10.80 -2.16
N ILE A 170 -16.09 -9.81 -2.00
CA ILE A 170 -15.99 -8.97 -0.81
C ILE A 170 -16.97 -7.81 -0.92
N ARG A 171 -17.71 -7.53 0.16
CA ARG A 171 -18.64 -6.40 0.22
C ARG A 171 -17.88 -5.08 0.08
N THR A 172 -18.30 -4.30 -0.92
CA THR A 172 -17.75 -2.96 -1.22
C THR A 172 -18.85 -1.91 -1.20
N PRO A 173 -18.51 -0.61 -1.09
CA PRO A 173 -19.49 0.46 -1.31
C PRO A 173 -20.12 0.35 -2.69
N LYS A 174 -21.37 0.80 -2.82
CA LYS A 174 -22.04 0.94 -4.11
C LYS A 174 -21.27 1.95 -4.97
N ILE A 175 -20.91 1.56 -6.20
CA ILE A 175 -20.31 2.47 -7.20
C ILE A 175 -21.41 2.98 -8.10
N PHE A 176 -21.46 4.30 -8.31
CA PHE A 176 -22.41 4.96 -9.18
C PHE A 176 -21.80 5.17 -10.57
N LYS A 177 -22.52 4.85 -11.62
CA LYS A 177 -22.06 5.00 -13.00
C LYS A 177 -21.88 6.45 -13.40
N ASN A 178 -22.71 7.33 -12.83
CA ASN A 178 -22.64 8.78 -13.07
C ASN A 178 -23.35 9.53 -11.94
N ALA A 179 -23.15 10.85 -11.90
CA ALA A 179 -23.71 11.71 -10.85
C ALA A 179 -25.25 11.78 -10.82
N ALA A 180 -25.96 11.43 -11.90
CA ALA A 180 -27.42 11.44 -11.91
C ALA A 180 -28.02 10.28 -11.09
N GLU A 181 -27.24 9.26 -10.80
CA GLU A 181 -27.65 8.09 -10.01
C GLU A 181 -27.41 8.27 -8.50
N ILE A 182 -26.85 9.41 -8.06
CA ILE A 182 -26.58 9.68 -6.64
C ILE A 182 -27.90 9.73 -5.88
N ASP A 183 -28.16 8.74 -5.04
CA ASP A 183 -29.35 8.57 -4.21
C ASP A 183 -29.05 8.64 -2.70
N ARG A 184 -27.80 8.82 -2.31
CA ARG A 184 -27.31 8.83 -0.93
C ARG A 184 -26.01 9.60 -0.78
N LEU A 185 -25.49 9.69 0.45
CA LEU A 185 -24.18 10.30 0.69
C LEU A 185 -23.08 9.49 -0.02
N CYS A 186 -22.30 10.17 -0.86
CA CYS A 186 -21.25 9.60 -1.67
C CYS A 186 -19.91 10.30 -1.39
N ILE A 187 -18.82 9.60 -1.65
CA ILE A 187 -17.48 10.16 -1.77
C ILE A 187 -17.04 10.10 -3.23
N VAL A 188 -16.55 11.23 -3.73
CA VAL A 188 -15.98 11.35 -5.06
C VAL A 188 -14.46 11.27 -4.93
N LYS A 189 -13.86 10.24 -5.52
CA LYS A 189 -12.40 9.98 -5.42
C LYS A 189 -11.67 10.64 -6.58
N ALA A 190 -11.70 11.97 -6.61
CA ALA A 190 -11.03 12.76 -7.64
C ALA A 190 -9.51 12.69 -7.50
N SER A 191 -8.80 12.86 -8.64
CA SER A 191 -7.35 12.99 -8.67
C SER A 191 -6.95 14.41 -8.27
N GLU A 192 -5.85 14.52 -7.52
CA GLU A 192 -5.28 15.80 -7.11
C GLU A 192 -4.73 16.57 -8.33
N ALA A 193 -4.95 17.88 -8.38
CA ALA A 193 -4.36 18.75 -9.41
C ALA A 193 -2.83 18.79 -9.32
N LYS A 194 -2.29 18.65 -8.11
CA LYS A 194 -0.86 18.46 -7.83
C LYS A 194 -0.68 17.22 -6.99
N ARG A 195 0.05 16.24 -7.50
CA ARG A 195 0.31 14.98 -6.79
C ARG A 195 0.97 15.27 -5.44
N GLY A 196 0.30 14.88 -4.34
CA GLY A 196 0.72 15.13 -2.98
C GLY A 196 0.15 14.10 -2.02
N TYR A 197 0.34 14.33 -0.72
CA TYR A 197 -0.23 13.48 0.34
C TYR A 197 -1.73 13.75 0.57
N GLU A 198 -2.21 14.90 0.15
CA GLU A 198 -3.58 15.32 0.31
C GLU A 198 -4.43 14.63 -0.76
N ARG A 199 -5.48 13.93 -0.33
CA ARG A 199 -6.45 13.33 -1.23
C ARG A 199 -7.45 14.39 -1.67
N ALA A 200 -7.69 14.52 -2.95
CA ALA A 200 -8.70 15.43 -3.52
C ALA A 200 -10.09 14.79 -3.52
N PHE A 201 -10.48 14.18 -2.38
CA PHE A 201 -11.76 13.54 -2.21
C PHE A 201 -12.76 14.55 -1.64
N PHE A 202 -14.00 14.50 -2.13
CA PHE A 202 -15.08 15.33 -1.59
C PHE A 202 -16.39 14.55 -1.47
N LEU A 203 -17.30 15.06 -0.65
CA LEU A 203 -18.58 14.43 -0.40
C LEU A 203 -19.69 15.09 -1.24
N ALA A 204 -20.65 14.29 -1.69
CA ALA A 204 -21.84 14.73 -2.38
C ALA A 204 -23.03 13.83 -2.02
N SER A 205 -24.23 14.39 -1.92
CA SER A 205 -25.46 13.63 -1.66
C SER A 205 -26.50 13.79 -2.79
N SER A 206 -26.15 14.52 -3.84
CA SER A 206 -26.97 14.75 -5.02
C SER A 206 -26.11 15.15 -6.21
N LYS A 207 -26.66 15.06 -7.42
CA LYS A 207 -26.01 15.58 -8.65
C LYS A 207 -25.62 17.06 -8.52
N GLN A 208 -26.52 17.88 -7.96
CA GLN A 208 -26.25 19.32 -7.78
C GLN A 208 -25.09 19.55 -6.79
N GLY A 209 -25.07 18.86 -5.67
CA GLY A 209 -23.97 18.93 -4.69
C GLY A 209 -22.65 18.50 -5.30
N TRP A 210 -22.65 17.42 -6.08
CA TRP A 210 -21.49 16.92 -6.81
C TRP A 210 -20.92 17.97 -7.77
N GLU A 211 -21.77 18.61 -8.58
CA GLU A 211 -21.33 19.64 -9.55
C GLU A 211 -20.81 20.90 -8.82
N THR A 212 -21.53 21.34 -7.78
CA THR A 212 -21.17 22.56 -7.02
C THR A 212 -19.81 22.40 -6.34
N GLU A 213 -19.63 21.31 -5.59
CA GLU A 213 -18.39 21.07 -4.84
C GLU A 213 -17.20 20.79 -5.75
N GLY A 214 -17.38 19.91 -6.74
CA GLY A 214 -16.32 19.59 -7.69
C GLY A 214 -15.87 20.82 -8.50
N SER A 215 -16.80 21.68 -8.94
CA SER A 215 -16.47 22.93 -9.65
C SER A 215 -15.78 23.95 -8.73
N HIS A 216 -16.13 23.97 -7.46
CA HIS A 216 -15.45 24.82 -6.45
C HIS A 216 -14.00 24.37 -6.27
N LEU A 217 -13.76 23.08 -6.03
CA LEU A 217 -12.43 22.51 -5.86
C LEU A 217 -11.55 22.61 -7.12
N GLU A 218 -12.16 22.53 -8.31
CA GLU A 218 -11.47 22.77 -9.57
C GLU A 218 -10.98 24.23 -9.69
N LYS A 219 -11.81 25.20 -9.32
CA LYS A 219 -11.42 26.63 -9.30
C LYS A 219 -10.33 26.93 -8.30
N GLU A 220 -10.32 26.25 -7.15
CA GLU A 220 -9.27 26.35 -6.16
C GLU A 220 -7.97 25.60 -6.56
N GLY A 221 -7.99 24.82 -7.65
CA GLY A 221 -6.87 24.03 -8.10
C GLY A 221 -6.55 22.84 -7.19
N ALA A 222 -7.53 22.34 -6.46
CA ALA A 222 -7.41 21.17 -5.59
C ALA A 222 -7.59 19.85 -6.36
N VAL A 223 -8.53 19.81 -7.31
CA VAL A 223 -8.78 18.64 -8.16
C VAL A 223 -8.34 18.91 -9.60
N ASN A 224 -8.04 17.84 -10.35
CA ASN A 224 -7.78 17.92 -11.78
C ASN A 224 -9.03 18.28 -12.56
N ALA A 225 -8.88 18.84 -13.76
CA ALA A 225 -9.99 19.20 -14.65
C ALA A 225 -10.84 18.00 -15.11
N ASP A 226 -10.32 16.80 -15.01
CA ASP A 226 -10.99 15.53 -15.33
C ASP A 226 -11.77 14.92 -14.15
N TRP A 227 -11.93 15.65 -13.04
CA TRP A 227 -12.61 15.16 -11.83
C TRP A 227 -14.04 14.62 -12.10
N ARG A 228 -14.68 15.04 -13.20
CA ARG A 228 -16.00 14.55 -13.59
C ARG A 228 -16.00 13.08 -14.01
N SER A 229 -14.84 12.53 -14.33
CA SER A 229 -14.65 11.11 -14.61
C SER A 229 -14.27 10.29 -13.37
N ALA A 230 -14.11 10.95 -12.21
CA ALA A 230 -13.71 10.29 -10.97
C ALA A 230 -14.75 9.28 -10.49
N THR A 231 -14.28 8.25 -9.82
CA THR A 231 -15.16 7.25 -9.19
C THR A 231 -16.03 7.89 -8.12
N ILE A 232 -17.34 7.69 -8.27
CA ILE A 232 -18.36 8.08 -7.28
C ILE A 232 -18.78 6.81 -6.55
N GLU A 233 -18.56 6.75 -5.25
CA GLU A 233 -18.96 5.60 -4.45
C GLU A 233 -19.73 6.04 -3.19
N GLU A 234 -20.54 5.15 -2.67
CA GLU A 234 -21.24 5.32 -1.41
C GLU A 234 -20.25 5.66 -0.31
N PHE A 235 -20.54 6.68 0.49
CA PHE A 235 -19.73 6.99 1.66
C PHE A 235 -20.17 6.13 2.85
N ILE A 236 -19.31 5.20 3.23
CA ILE A 236 -19.59 4.29 4.34
C ILE A 236 -19.34 4.99 5.67
N VAL A 237 -20.40 5.17 6.44
CA VAL A 237 -20.34 5.68 7.81
C VAL A 237 -20.24 4.51 8.77
N GLY A 238 -19.06 4.27 9.32
CA GLY A 238 -18.79 3.15 10.21
C GLY A 238 -17.50 3.36 11.00
N ALA A 239 -17.09 2.39 11.79
CA ALA A 239 -15.81 2.38 12.49
C ALA A 239 -14.68 2.03 11.51
N PRO A 240 -13.80 2.99 11.12
CA PRO A 240 -12.73 2.72 10.16
C PRO A 240 -11.75 1.69 10.72
N VAL A 241 -11.37 0.72 9.90
CA VAL A 241 -10.39 -0.30 10.26
C VAL A 241 -9.60 -0.75 9.04
N ASN A 242 -8.30 -0.92 9.21
CA ASN A 242 -7.41 -1.56 8.26
C ASN A 242 -7.05 -2.94 8.82
N PHE A 243 -7.24 -3.97 8.01
CA PHE A 243 -6.84 -5.35 8.30
C PHE A 243 -5.50 -5.59 7.63
N ASN A 244 -4.43 -5.75 8.41
CA ASN A 244 -3.08 -5.97 7.89
C ASN A 244 -2.80 -7.47 7.90
N PHE A 245 -2.83 -8.06 6.72
CA PHE A 245 -2.60 -9.48 6.50
C PHE A 245 -1.19 -9.76 6.00
N PHE A 246 -0.81 -11.03 6.13
CA PHE A 246 0.36 -11.60 5.50
C PHE A 246 -0.02 -12.96 4.89
N TYR A 247 0.30 -13.17 3.61
CA TYR A 247 0.16 -14.47 2.98
C TYR A 247 1.52 -15.06 2.69
N SER A 248 1.80 -16.24 3.24
CA SER A 248 3.04 -16.98 3.00
C SER A 248 2.85 -17.99 1.87
N PRO A 249 3.49 -17.81 0.71
CA PRO A 249 3.49 -18.84 -0.31
C PRO A 249 4.38 -20.05 0.03
N LEU A 250 5.18 -19.97 1.11
CA LEU A 250 5.98 -21.09 1.58
C LEU A 250 5.11 -22.11 2.32
N THR A 251 4.19 -21.64 3.16
CA THR A 251 3.29 -22.49 3.97
C THR A 251 1.89 -22.59 3.41
N GLY A 252 1.48 -21.66 2.54
CA GLY A 252 0.12 -21.53 2.04
C GLY A 252 -0.86 -20.90 3.05
N GLU A 253 -0.34 -20.29 4.12
CA GLU A 253 -1.14 -19.76 5.22
C GLU A 253 -1.37 -18.26 5.11
N LEU A 254 -2.55 -17.83 5.55
CA LEU A 254 -2.93 -16.45 5.75
C LEU A 254 -2.83 -16.09 7.24
N GLU A 255 -2.20 -14.97 7.55
CA GLU A 255 -2.03 -14.46 8.91
C GLU A 255 -2.65 -13.06 9.02
N LEU A 256 -3.32 -12.76 10.11
CA LEU A 256 -3.68 -11.39 10.49
C LEU A 256 -2.60 -10.86 11.41
N LEU A 257 -1.77 -9.94 10.92
CA LEU A 257 -0.69 -9.35 11.71
C LEU A 257 -1.19 -8.31 12.69
N GLY A 258 -2.26 -7.60 12.34
CA GLY A 258 -2.84 -6.58 13.21
C GLY A 258 -3.90 -5.76 12.51
N THR A 259 -4.57 -4.94 13.30
CA THR A 259 -5.55 -3.96 12.83
C THR A 259 -5.20 -2.56 13.32
N ASP A 260 -5.53 -1.56 12.53
CA ASP A 260 -5.28 -0.16 12.86
C ASP A 260 -6.34 0.76 12.25
N THR A 261 -6.36 1.98 12.71
CA THR A 261 -7.11 3.07 12.10
C THR A 261 -6.20 4.26 11.84
N ARG A 262 -6.58 5.12 10.90
CA ARG A 262 -5.75 6.29 10.53
C ARG A 262 -5.95 7.42 11.52
N ARG A 263 -4.85 8.12 11.83
CA ARG A 263 -4.89 9.46 12.39
C ARG A 263 -4.91 10.47 11.26
N GLN A 264 -5.81 11.44 11.36
CA GLN A 264 -6.01 12.44 10.30
C GLN A 264 -5.90 13.85 10.86
N THR A 265 -5.18 14.72 10.13
CA THR A 265 -4.98 16.10 10.57
C THR A 265 -6.31 16.83 10.71
N ASN A 266 -6.31 17.77 11.63
CA ASN A 266 -7.41 18.57 12.17
C ASN A 266 -8.73 17.82 12.46
N LEU A 267 -9.10 16.77 11.70
CA LEU A 267 -10.24 15.93 12.02
C LEU A 267 -10.11 15.31 13.42
N ASP A 268 -8.94 14.73 13.77
CA ASP A 268 -8.72 14.17 15.11
C ASP A 268 -8.84 15.22 16.21
N GLY A 269 -8.41 16.45 15.96
CA GLY A 269 -8.59 17.56 16.86
C GLY A 269 -10.06 18.00 16.97
N PHE A 270 -10.74 18.06 15.82
CA PHE A 270 -12.14 18.44 15.71
C PHE A 270 -13.08 17.51 16.47
N LEU A 271 -12.86 16.21 16.36
CA LEU A 271 -13.64 15.16 17.05
C LEU A 271 -13.52 15.23 18.60
N ARG A 272 -12.54 15.97 19.14
CA ARG A 272 -12.35 16.15 20.58
C ARG A 272 -13.03 17.41 21.13
N MET A 273 -13.65 18.21 20.28
CA MET A 273 -14.39 19.42 20.65
C MET A 273 -15.82 19.08 21.02
N THR A 274 -16.44 19.93 21.84
CA THR A 274 -17.90 19.87 22.05
C THR A 274 -18.65 20.27 20.77
N ALA A 275 -19.92 19.90 20.64
CA ALA A 275 -20.72 20.24 19.47
C ALA A 275 -20.72 21.76 19.17
N ASP A 276 -20.86 22.61 20.19
CA ASP A 276 -20.84 24.07 20.03
C ASP A 276 -19.48 24.55 19.49
N GLN A 277 -18.40 24.00 20.01
CA GLN A 277 -17.04 24.33 19.53
C GLN A 277 -16.84 23.86 18.09
N GLN A 278 -17.34 22.66 17.73
CA GLN A 278 -17.30 22.15 16.36
C GLN A 278 -18.02 23.08 15.39
N HIS A 279 -19.22 23.56 15.76
CA HIS A 279 -19.97 24.52 14.96
C HIS A 279 -19.21 25.83 14.71
N VAL A 280 -18.47 26.32 15.70
CA VAL A 280 -17.63 27.51 15.55
C VAL A 280 -16.42 27.18 14.68
N ALA A 281 -15.70 26.12 14.99
CA ALA A 281 -14.47 25.75 14.29
C ALA A 281 -14.70 25.48 12.79
N ALA A 282 -15.80 24.79 12.43
CA ALA A 282 -16.14 24.45 11.04
C ALA A 282 -16.31 25.68 10.13
N LYS A 283 -16.64 26.85 10.70
CA LYS A 283 -16.74 28.09 9.93
C LYS A 283 -15.39 28.73 9.60
N HIS A 284 -14.33 28.33 10.28
CA HIS A 284 -13.01 28.97 10.19
C HIS A 284 -11.90 28.02 9.73
N VAL A 285 -12.09 26.72 9.92
CA VAL A 285 -11.07 25.72 9.61
C VAL A 285 -11.68 24.61 8.74
N PRO A 286 -11.29 24.50 7.47
CA PRO A 286 -11.72 23.40 6.63
C PRO A 286 -11.21 22.08 7.20
N LEU A 287 -12.09 21.08 7.29
CA LEU A 287 -11.70 19.75 7.75
C LEU A 287 -10.81 19.08 6.69
N LYS A 288 -9.68 18.58 7.16
CA LYS A 288 -8.73 17.84 6.32
C LYS A 288 -8.53 16.45 6.87
N MET A 289 -8.62 15.46 5.97
CA MET A 289 -8.44 14.04 6.27
C MET A 289 -7.05 13.55 5.81
N ILE A 290 -6.02 14.38 6.00
CA ILE A 290 -4.64 14.02 5.65
C ILE A 290 -4.10 13.07 6.71
N GLU A 291 -3.66 11.90 6.27
CA GLU A 291 -3.06 10.89 7.14
C GLU A 291 -1.76 11.40 7.78
N THR A 292 -1.71 11.38 9.10
CA THR A 292 -0.53 11.74 9.92
C THR A 292 0.08 10.56 10.65
N GLY A 293 -0.52 9.38 10.54
CA GLY A 293 -0.07 8.17 11.19
C GLY A 293 -1.21 7.19 11.42
N HIS A 294 -0.93 6.15 12.18
CA HIS A 294 -1.86 5.08 12.49
C HIS A 294 -2.00 4.89 14.00
N ILE A 295 -3.16 4.43 14.42
CA ILE A 295 -3.45 4.00 15.80
C ILE A 295 -3.77 2.51 15.73
N ALA A 296 -3.02 1.70 16.48
CA ALA A 296 -3.34 0.29 16.66
C ALA A 296 -4.70 0.16 17.35
N CYS A 297 -5.56 -0.68 16.82
CA CYS A 297 -6.86 -0.98 17.41
C CYS A 297 -7.13 -2.49 17.34
N THR A 298 -8.16 -2.94 18.05
CA THR A 298 -8.64 -4.31 17.98
C THR A 298 -10.08 -4.33 17.48
N ILE A 299 -10.49 -5.45 16.94
CA ILE A 299 -11.88 -5.74 16.60
C ILE A 299 -12.42 -6.85 17.52
N LYS A 300 -13.73 -6.99 17.59
CA LYS A 300 -14.37 -8.10 18.31
C LYS A 300 -13.96 -9.43 17.69
N GLU A 301 -13.79 -10.48 18.52
CA GLU A 301 -13.45 -11.82 18.03
C GLU A 301 -14.48 -12.36 17.02
N SER A 302 -15.76 -12.01 17.18
CA SER A 302 -16.82 -12.37 16.22
C SER A 302 -16.61 -11.78 14.80
N LEU A 303 -15.80 -10.72 14.67
CA LEU A 303 -15.41 -10.13 13.38
C LEU A 303 -14.11 -10.69 12.84
N VAL A 304 -13.29 -11.35 13.67
CA VAL A 304 -11.99 -11.92 13.24
C VAL A 304 -12.22 -13.03 12.21
N GLU A 305 -13.20 -13.91 12.44
CA GLU A 305 -13.54 -14.96 11.47
C GLU A 305 -13.96 -14.38 10.12
N LYS A 306 -14.79 -13.31 10.12
CA LYS A 306 -15.17 -12.62 8.89
C LYS A 306 -13.95 -11.99 8.21
N ALA A 307 -13.02 -11.40 8.98
CA ALA A 307 -11.81 -10.83 8.44
C ALA A 307 -10.93 -11.89 7.76
N PHE A 308 -10.73 -13.05 8.38
CA PHE A 308 -9.99 -14.15 7.76
C PHE A 308 -10.70 -14.67 6.50
N ALA A 309 -12.01 -14.86 6.53
CA ALA A 309 -12.77 -15.31 5.35
C ALA A 309 -12.59 -14.34 4.17
N MET A 310 -12.64 -13.01 4.43
CA MET A 310 -12.35 -12.00 3.39
C MET A 310 -10.91 -12.10 2.89
N GLY A 311 -9.93 -12.21 3.79
CA GLY A 311 -8.52 -12.32 3.44
C GLY A 311 -8.23 -13.54 2.55
N GLU A 312 -8.80 -14.70 2.89
CA GLU A 312 -8.68 -15.94 2.09
C GLU A 312 -9.32 -15.80 0.71
N GLN A 313 -10.51 -15.21 0.64
CA GLN A 313 -11.19 -14.94 -0.63
C GLN A 313 -10.34 -14.00 -1.50
N PHE A 314 -9.77 -12.97 -0.88
CA PHE A 314 -8.90 -12.03 -1.57
C PHE A 314 -7.63 -12.71 -2.11
N VAL A 315 -6.93 -13.51 -1.31
CA VAL A 315 -5.76 -14.30 -1.75
C VAL A 315 -6.13 -15.17 -2.96
N LYS A 316 -7.24 -15.92 -2.87
CA LYS A 316 -7.72 -16.77 -3.98
C LYS A 316 -8.04 -15.96 -5.24
N ALA A 317 -8.61 -14.76 -5.10
CA ALA A 317 -8.90 -13.89 -6.23
C ALA A 317 -7.61 -13.40 -6.89
N THR A 318 -6.59 -13.00 -6.11
CA THR A 318 -5.28 -12.59 -6.66
C THR A 318 -4.59 -13.70 -7.42
N GLN A 319 -4.67 -14.95 -6.96
CA GLN A 319 -4.09 -16.12 -7.64
C GLN A 319 -4.78 -16.45 -8.96
N ARG A 320 -6.07 -16.12 -9.09
CA ARG A 320 -6.84 -16.29 -10.34
C ARG A 320 -6.71 -15.08 -11.26
N SER A 321 -6.12 -14.01 -10.79
CA SER A 321 -6.04 -12.76 -11.53
C SER A 321 -5.22 -12.93 -12.81
N LYS A 322 -5.81 -12.54 -13.93
CA LYS A 322 -5.13 -12.48 -15.23
C LYS A 322 -4.08 -11.35 -15.28
N CYS A 323 -3.99 -10.53 -14.24
CA CYS A 323 -2.95 -9.51 -14.09
C CYS A 323 -1.66 -10.04 -13.47
N ASP A 324 -1.71 -11.21 -12.83
CA ASP A 324 -0.51 -11.93 -12.40
C ASP A 324 -0.28 -13.16 -13.26
N PRO A 325 0.55 -13.05 -14.29
CA PRO A 325 0.81 -14.16 -15.19
C PRO A 325 1.61 -15.29 -14.55
N THR A 326 2.18 -15.08 -13.37
CA THR A 326 2.82 -16.15 -12.61
C THR A 326 1.80 -17.05 -11.90
N GLY A 327 0.55 -16.58 -11.75
CA GLY A 327 -0.52 -17.28 -11.04
C GLY A 327 -0.28 -17.42 -9.54
N ARG A 328 0.80 -16.80 -8.99
CA ARG A 328 1.13 -16.88 -7.56
C ARG A 328 0.22 -16.00 -6.70
N GLY A 329 -0.32 -14.93 -7.30
CA GLY A 329 -1.15 -13.95 -6.60
C GLY A 329 -0.35 -13.09 -5.63
N ILE A 330 -0.99 -12.68 -4.55
CA ILE A 330 -0.34 -11.86 -3.52
C ILE A 330 0.71 -12.69 -2.78
N ILE A 331 1.85 -12.07 -2.51
CA ILE A 331 2.97 -12.64 -1.76
C ILE A 331 3.31 -11.68 -0.62
N GLY A 332 3.30 -12.17 0.60
CA GLY A 332 3.65 -11.38 1.77
C GLY A 332 2.54 -10.43 2.23
N PRO A 333 2.89 -9.21 2.68
CA PRO A 333 1.97 -8.32 3.35
C PRO A 333 1.03 -7.61 2.37
N PHE A 334 -0.24 -7.49 2.79
CA PHE A 334 -1.25 -6.67 2.14
C PHE A 334 -2.23 -6.13 3.18
N ALA A 335 -3.05 -5.15 2.81
CA ALA A 335 -4.09 -4.66 3.68
C ALA A 335 -5.42 -4.51 2.94
N LEU A 336 -6.51 -4.87 3.63
CA LEU A 336 -7.88 -4.54 3.26
C LEU A 336 -8.33 -3.39 4.16
N GLN A 337 -8.73 -2.28 3.57
CA GLN A 337 -9.09 -1.06 4.29
C GLN A 337 -10.58 -0.82 4.16
N GLY A 338 -11.25 -0.69 5.29
CA GLY A 338 -12.70 -0.62 5.31
C GLY A 338 -13.26 0.02 6.56
N ALA A 339 -14.50 -0.29 6.82
CA ALA A 339 -15.19 0.07 8.04
C ALA A 339 -16.10 -1.07 8.52
N VAL A 340 -16.24 -1.17 9.82
CA VAL A 340 -17.29 -1.98 10.44
C VAL A 340 -18.55 -1.13 10.49
N THR A 341 -19.62 -1.62 9.87
CA THR A 341 -20.96 -1.01 9.90
C THR A 341 -21.90 -1.83 10.77
N ALA A 342 -22.97 -1.21 11.22
CA ALA A 342 -24.06 -1.88 11.94
C ALA A 342 -25.39 -1.53 11.25
N GLU A 343 -25.92 -2.46 10.48
CA GLU A 343 -27.18 -2.32 9.78
C GLU A 343 -28.17 -3.38 10.31
N GLU A 344 -29.39 -2.97 10.65
CA GLU A 344 -30.44 -3.86 11.16
C GLU A 344 -29.99 -4.76 12.34
N GLY A 345 -29.13 -4.22 13.21
CA GLY A 345 -28.61 -4.95 14.38
C GLY A 345 -27.54 -6.00 14.06
N ARG A 346 -27.04 -6.03 12.82
CA ARG A 346 -25.94 -6.93 12.41
C ARG A 346 -24.71 -6.11 12.03
N GLU A 347 -23.55 -6.52 12.59
CA GLU A 347 -22.28 -5.94 12.22
C GLU A 347 -21.74 -6.61 10.96
N ASP A 348 -21.23 -5.78 10.04
CA ASP A 348 -20.61 -6.25 8.82
C ASP A 348 -19.38 -5.40 8.46
N ILE A 349 -18.54 -5.92 7.58
CA ILE A 349 -17.31 -5.27 7.13
C ILE A 349 -17.48 -4.88 5.68
N VAL A 350 -17.24 -3.61 5.38
CA VAL A 350 -17.26 -3.05 4.02
C VAL A 350 -15.86 -2.61 3.67
N ILE A 351 -15.30 -3.14 2.58
CA ILE A 351 -13.93 -2.80 2.11
C ILE A 351 -14.02 -1.80 0.97
N PHE A 352 -13.31 -0.69 1.08
CA PHE A 352 -13.31 0.39 0.08
C PHE A 352 -11.91 0.75 -0.47
N ASP A 353 -10.86 0.10 0.01
CA ASP A 353 -9.48 0.30 -0.49
C ASP A 353 -8.62 -0.93 -0.19
N VAL A 354 -7.61 -1.17 -1.01
CA VAL A 354 -6.63 -2.24 -0.82
C VAL A 354 -5.20 -1.69 -0.87
N SER A 355 -4.28 -2.37 -0.21
CA SER A 355 -2.85 -2.17 -0.37
C SER A 355 -2.20 -3.49 -0.71
N LEU A 356 -1.60 -3.59 -1.89
CA LEU A 356 -0.97 -4.82 -2.43
C LEU A 356 0.55 -4.84 -2.16
N ARG A 357 0.96 -4.25 -1.08
CA ARG A 357 2.33 -4.00 -0.65
C ARG A 357 2.43 -3.95 0.86
N ILE A 358 3.64 -3.73 1.38
CA ILE A 358 3.79 -3.49 2.81
C ILE A 358 2.93 -2.28 3.24
N PRO A 359 1.96 -2.48 4.16
CA PRO A 359 1.14 -1.38 4.66
C PRO A 359 1.96 -0.42 5.51
N GLY A 360 1.48 0.81 5.63
CA GLY A 360 2.16 1.87 6.39
C GLY A 360 1.88 1.84 7.87
N SER A 361 1.63 0.68 8.43
CA SER A 361 1.22 0.53 9.83
C SER A 361 2.27 -0.26 10.64
N PRO A 362 3.37 0.37 11.08
CA PRO A 362 4.31 -0.28 12.00
C PRO A 362 3.67 -0.60 13.36
N GLY A 363 2.51 0.01 13.65
CA GLY A 363 1.74 -0.21 14.87
C GLY A 363 1.05 -1.57 14.98
N THR A 364 1.10 -2.44 13.98
CA THR A 364 0.58 -3.82 14.07
C THR A 364 1.17 -4.58 15.26
N ARG A 365 2.43 -4.32 15.58
CA ARG A 365 3.10 -4.87 16.78
C ARG A 365 2.38 -4.51 18.10
N SER A 366 1.61 -3.44 18.14
CA SER A 366 0.85 -3.01 19.32
C SER A 366 -0.53 -3.67 19.41
N THR A 367 -0.84 -4.61 18.53
CA THR A 367 -2.03 -5.45 18.56
C THR A 367 -1.67 -6.89 18.92
N PRO A 368 -2.60 -7.68 19.45
CA PRO A 368 -2.28 -9.02 19.95
C PRO A 368 -2.20 -10.11 18.86
N TYR A 369 -2.69 -9.85 17.63
CA TYR A 369 -3.00 -10.90 16.66
C TYR A 369 -1.79 -11.74 16.24
N SER A 370 -0.68 -11.11 15.85
CA SER A 370 0.54 -11.86 15.54
C SER A 370 1.12 -12.55 16.78
N GLY A 371 0.92 -11.96 17.96
CA GLY A 371 1.34 -12.56 19.24
C GLY A 371 0.61 -13.86 19.56
N TYR A 372 -0.64 -14.00 19.15
CA TYR A 372 -1.40 -15.25 19.32
C TYR A 372 -0.81 -16.40 18.48
N LEU A 373 -0.15 -16.10 17.35
CA LEU A 373 0.49 -17.11 16.51
C LEU A 373 1.93 -17.38 16.93
N TYR A 374 2.68 -16.33 17.28
CA TYR A 374 4.14 -16.38 17.44
C TYR A 374 4.62 -16.29 18.88
N GLY A 375 3.70 -16.15 19.85
CA GLY A 375 4.03 -15.96 21.26
C GLY A 375 4.48 -14.54 21.62
N GLU A 376 4.92 -13.74 20.64
CA GLU A 376 5.22 -12.32 20.78
C GLU A 376 4.69 -11.53 19.58
N PRO A 377 4.21 -10.28 19.79
CA PRO A 377 3.74 -9.47 18.69
C PRO A 377 4.84 -9.10 17.71
N LEU A 378 4.54 -9.21 16.42
CA LEU A 378 5.45 -8.90 15.32
C LEU A 378 5.03 -7.60 14.60
N SER A 379 6.01 -6.87 14.11
CA SER A 379 5.76 -5.87 13.08
C SER A 379 5.69 -6.52 11.69
N VAL A 380 5.16 -5.80 10.71
CA VAL A 380 5.10 -6.29 9.33
C VAL A 380 6.52 -6.50 8.77
N GLY A 381 7.45 -5.58 9.07
CA GLY A 381 8.85 -5.70 8.66
C GLY A 381 9.55 -6.92 9.28
N GLU A 382 9.27 -7.25 10.54
CA GLU A 382 9.78 -8.47 11.19
C GLU A 382 9.25 -9.72 10.48
N ARG A 383 7.94 -9.77 10.16
CA ARG A 383 7.34 -10.93 9.50
C ARG A 383 7.88 -11.13 8.08
N VAL A 384 8.09 -10.04 7.32
CA VAL A 384 8.75 -10.08 6.01
C VAL A 384 10.15 -10.68 6.11
N ALA A 385 10.94 -10.23 7.08
CA ALA A 385 12.31 -10.73 7.29
C ALA A 385 12.31 -12.22 7.71
N MET A 386 11.32 -12.67 8.49
CA MET A 386 11.14 -14.09 8.83
C MET A 386 10.87 -14.93 7.58
N GLU A 387 9.99 -14.48 6.69
CA GLU A 387 9.69 -15.18 5.44
C GLU A 387 10.93 -15.31 4.55
N ILE A 388 11.69 -14.23 4.39
CA ILE A 388 12.92 -14.25 3.60
C ILE A 388 13.94 -15.23 4.23
N ARG A 389 14.08 -15.23 5.55
CA ARG A 389 14.98 -16.14 6.25
C ARG A 389 14.58 -17.61 6.06
N GLN A 390 13.29 -17.89 6.16
CA GLN A 390 12.75 -19.24 5.91
C GLN A 390 13.00 -19.65 4.46
N ALA A 391 12.70 -18.78 3.49
CA ALA A 391 12.94 -19.07 2.07
C ALA A 391 14.42 -19.35 1.75
N VAL A 392 15.35 -18.65 2.43
CA VAL A 392 16.79 -18.93 2.32
C VAL A 392 17.12 -20.33 2.86
N ALA A 393 16.60 -20.68 4.03
CA ALA A 393 16.85 -21.98 4.65
C ALA A 393 16.28 -23.12 3.82
N GLU A 394 15.13 -22.95 3.21
CA GLU A 394 14.44 -23.93 2.37
C GLU A 394 14.89 -23.91 0.90
N LYS A 395 15.78 -22.98 0.51
CA LYS A 395 16.21 -22.75 -0.88
C LYS A 395 15.02 -22.45 -1.83
N ALA A 396 14.08 -21.67 -1.36
CA ALA A 396 12.80 -21.38 -2.00
C ALA A 396 12.57 -19.86 -2.25
N LEU A 397 13.66 -19.08 -2.37
CA LEU A 397 13.57 -17.62 -2.59
C LEU A 397 12.75 -17.26 -3.83
N GLU A 398 12.80 -18.10 -4.87
CA GLU A 398 12.03 -17.88 -6.11
C GLU A 398 10.52 -17.90 -5.89
N LYS A 399 10.03 -18.48 -4.79
CA LYS A 399 8.60 -18.48 -4.47
C LYS A 399 8.10 -17.14 -3.94
N ILE A 400 9.01 -16.31 -3.37
CA ILE A 400 8.65 -15.09 -2.65
C ILE A 400 9.13 -13.81 -3.34
N ILE A 401 9.87 -13.92 -4.43
CA ILE A 401 10.38 -12.77 -5.19
C ILE A 401 9.83 -12.74 -6.61
N THR A 402 9.80 -11.51 -7.17
CA THR A 402 9.46 -11.26 -8.58
C THR A 402 10.45 -10.28 -9.19
#